data_f0e58c6aef7c77505df2b352e95d1291
#
_entry.id   f0e58c6aef7c77505df2b352e95d1291
#
_cell.length_a   1.000
_cell.length_b   1.000
_cell.length_c   1.000
_cell.angle_alpha   90.00
_cell.angle_beta   90.00
_cell.angle_gamma   90.00
#
_symmetry.space_group_name_H-M   'P 1'
#
loop_
_entity.id
_entity.type
_entity.pdbx_description
1 polymer ?
#
loop_
_entity_poly.entity_id
_entity_poly.type
_entity_poly.pdbx_seq_one_letter_code
_entity_poly.pdbx_strand_id
1 'polypeptide(L)'
;MTKIQNFKMFIDGQWVNSESGKTIKTLNPENNETWATVPEATYKDVDKAVKAAQKAFEKSWSNLHPRERARYLRSLANQLRDNAEHLGTIETKDTGKI
;
A
#
# COMPACT_ATOMS: atom_id res chain seq x y z
N MET A 1 -6.13 -18.81 -17.41
CA MET A 1 -5.40 -17.54 -17.55
C MET A 1 -5.58 -16.69 -16.29
N THR A 2 -4.49 -16.31 -15.67
CA THR A 2 -4.55 -15.52 -14.44
C THR A 2 -4.84 -14.05 -14.80
N LYS A 3 -5.85 -13.49 -14.17
CA LYS A 3 -6.18 -12.08 -14.37
C LYS A 3 -5.14 -11.19 -13.69
N ILE A 4 -4.59 -10.24 -14.43
CA ILE A 4 -3.63 -9.28 -13.90
C ILE A 4 -4.37 -8.26 -13.03
N GLN A 5 -3.88 -8.08 -11.80
CA GLN A 5 -4.42 -7.09 -10.88
C GLN A 5 -3.69 -5.76 -11.04
N ASN A 6 -4.44 -4.68 -11.10
CA ASN A 6 -3.85 -3.34 -11.25
C ASN A 6 -4.05 -2.59 -9.95
N PHE A 7 -2.96 -2.40 -9.22
CA PHE A 7 -3.00 -1.69 -7.94
C PHE A 7 -2.79 -0.20 -8.15
N LYS A 8 -3.26 0.57 -7.20
CA LYS A 8 -3.09 2.02 -7.15
C LYS A 8 -2.34 2.41 -5.90
N MET A 9 -1.82 3.63 -5.86
CA MET A 9 -1.24 4.19 -4.65
C MET A 9 -2.36 4.69 -3.74
N PHE A 10 -2.14 4.63 -2.44
CA PHE A 10 -3.05 5.19 -1.46
C PHE A 10 -2.42 6.43 -0.86
N ILE A 11 -2.91 7.62 -1.25
CA ILE A 11 -2.36 8.90 -0.81
C ILE A 11 -3.51 9.79 -0.37
N ASP A 12 -3.38 10.35 0.82
CA ASP A 12 -4.36 11.29 1.40
C ASP A 12 -5.78 10.73 1.41
N GLY A 13 -5.91 9.46 1.80
CA GLY A 13 -7.19 8.79 1.90
C GLY A 13 -7.80 8.36 0.58
N GLN A 14 -7.08 8.46 -0.53
CA GLN A 14 -7.61 8.15 -1.86
C GLN A 14 -6.70 7.20 -2.63
N TRP A 15 -7.33 6.37 -3.46
CA TRP A 15 -6.62 5.50 -4.39
C TRP A 15 -6.33 6.27 -5.67
N VAL A 16 -5.05 6.42 -6.01
CA VAL A 16 -4.63 7.24 -7.14
C VAL A 16 -3.61 6.53 -8.02
N ASN A 17 -3.63 6.87 -9.31
CA ASN A 17 -2.62 6.45 -10.26
C ASN A 17 -1.41 7.38 -10.16
N SER A 18 -0.30 6.96 -10.76
CA SER A 18 0.86 7.84 -10.91
C SER A 18 0.51 9.03 -11.80
N GLU A 19 1.09 10.18 -11.52
CA GLU A 19 0.99 11.37 -12.36
C GLU A 19 1.40 11.07 -13.81
N SER A 20 2.42 10.23 -13.99
CA SER A 20 2.90 9.86 -15.34
C SER A 20 1.95 8.91 -16.07
N GLY A 21 1.05 8.25 -15.35
CA GLY A 21 0.20 7.19 -15.89
C GLY A 21 0.93 5.89 -16.17
N LYS A 22 2.24 5.83 -15.90
CA LYS A 22 3.05 4.63 -16.14
C LYS A 22 2.92 3.64 -14.99
N THR A 23 3.08 2.37 -15.34
CA THR A 23 3.02 1.28 -14.37
C THR A 23 4.25 0.39 -14.47
N ILE A 24 4.51 -0.34 -13.39
CA ILE A 24 5.56 -1.34 -13.31
C ILE A 24 4.88 -2.69 -13.17
N LYS A 25 5.33 -3.67 -13.96
CA LYS A 25 4.84 -5.04 -13.87
C LYS A 25 5.58 -5.76 -12.76
N THR A 26 4.85 -6.51 -11.93
CA THR A 26 5.49 -7.39 -10.96
C THR A 26 5.26 -8.84 -11.36
N LEU A 27 6.32 -9.64 -11.26
CA LEU A 27 6.34 -11.02 -11.74
C LEU A 27 6.28 -11.98 -10.56
N ASN A 28 5.55 -13.08 -10.79
CA ASN A 28 5.57 -14.19 -9.84
C ASN A 28 6.85 -14.99 -10.05
N PRO A 29 7.75 -15.08 -9.05
CA PRO A 29 9.02 -15.80 -9.22
C PRO A 29 8.86 -17.28 -9.55
N GLU A 30 7.73 -17.89 -9.17
CA GLU A 30 7.48 -19.31 -9.41
C GLU A 30 7.33 -19.64 -10.89
N ASN A 31 6.64 -18.80 -11.65
CA ASN A 31 6.34 -19.05 -13.06
C ASN A 31 6.82 -17.92 -13.99
N ASN A 32 7.40 -16.87 -13.43
CA ASN A 32 7.89 -15.70 -14.18
C ASN A 32 6.80 -14.98 -14.99
N GLU A 33 5.55 -15.11 -14.57
CA GLU A 33 4.43 -14.42 -15.21
C GLU A 33 4.07 -13.15 -14.46
N THR A 34 3.63 -12.13 -15.21
CA THR A 34 3.11 -10.91 -14.61
C THR A 34 1.78 -11.22 -13.92
N TRP A 35 1.70 -10.95 -12.62
CA TRP A 35 0.45 -11.13 -11.89
C TRP A 35 -0.20 -9.81 -11.48
N ALA A 36 0.56 -8.72 -11.48
CA ALA A 36 0.05 -7.43 -11.07
C ALA A 36 0.83 -6.29 -11.69
N THR A 37 0.25 -5.10 -11.66
CA THR A 37 0.95 -3.86 -11.97
C THR A 37 0.82 -2.91 -10.79
N VAL A 38 1.84 -2.08 -10.60
CA VAL A 38 1.84 -1.00 -9.60
C VAL A 38 2.19 0.30 -10.31
N PRO A 39 1.74 1.45 -9.80
CA PRO A 39 2.08 2.72 -10.42
C PRO A 39 3.59 2.98 -10.34
N GLU A 40 4.15 3.51 -11.42
CA GLU A 40 5.52 4.01 -11.40
C GLU A 40 5.48 5.45 -10.88
N ALA A 41 5.71 5.62 -9.58
CA ALA A 41 5.60 6.91 -8.92
C ALA A 41 6.70 7.87 -9.41
N THR A 42 6.31 9.13 -9.64
CA THR A 42 7.25 10.20 -9.91
C THR A 42 7.63 10.89 -8.60
N TYR A 43 8.63 11.77 -8.67
CA TYR A 43 8.99 12.54 -7.48
C TYR A 43 7.84 13.44 -7.00
N LYS A 44 6.95 13.85 -7.91
CA LYS A 44 5.75 14.64 -7.55
C LYS A 44 4.76 13.79 -6.76
N ASP A 45 4.60 12.53 -7.14
CA ASP A 45 3.74 11.59 -6.39
C ASP A 45 4.28 11.38 -4.98
N VAL A 46 5.59 11.16 -4.86
CA VAL A 46 6.25 11.00 -3.56
C VAL A 46 6.12 12.26 -2.72
N ASP A 47 6.29 13.43 -3.34
CA ASP A 47 6.14 14.72 -2.65
C ASP A 47 4.73 14.88 -2.09
N LYS A 48 3.71 14.55 -2.88
CA LYS A 48 2.32 14.58 -2.40
C LYS A 48 2.09 13.64 -1.22
N ALA A 49 2.65 12.45 -1.28
CA ALA A 49 2.51 11.46 -0.21
C ALA A 49 3.16 11.96 1.08
N VAL A 50 4.36 12.50 0.99
CA VAL A 50 5.08 13.04 2.15
C VAL A 50 4.36 14.25 2.74
N LYS A 51 3.87 15.16 1.90
CA LYS A 51 3.12 16.33 2.37
C LYS A 51 1.81 15.93 3.04
N ALA A 52 1.11 14.93 2.50
CA ALA A 52 -0.12 14.42 3.10
C ALA A 52 0.17 13.83 4.48
N ALA A 53 1.24 13.05 4.61
CA ALA A 53 1.66 12.48 5.88
C ALA A 53 2.03 13.56 6.91
N GLN A 54 2.78 14.55 6.49
CA GLN A 54 3.19 15.67 7.36
C GLN A 54 1.97 16.44 7.84
N LYS A 55 1.05 16.75 6.94
CA LYS A 55 -0.19 17.46 7.28
C LYS A 55 -1.04 16.67 8.28
N ALA A 56 -1.16 15.37 8.08
CA ALA A 56 -1.91 14.51 9.01
C ALA A 56 -1.25 14.51 10.38
N PHE A 57 0.07 14.44 10.44
CA PHE A 57 0.82 14.49 11.69
C PHE A 57 0.58 15.82 12.42
N GLU A 58 0.72 16.94 11.72
CA GLU A 58 0.60 18.27 12.32
C GLU A 58 -0.83 18.62 12.75
N LYS A 59 -1.83 18.20 11.97
CA LYS A 59 -3.23 18.55 12.24
C LYS A 59 -3.85 17.73 13.36
N SER A 60 -3.59 16.43 13.39
CA SER A 60 -4.34 15.55 14.28
C SER A 60 -3.50 14.55 15.04
N TRP A 61 -2.64 13.81 14.35
CA TRP A 61 -1.95 12.67 14.96
C TRP A 61 -1.07 13.07 16.14
N SER A 62 -0.28 14.14 15.99
CA SER A 62 0.63 14.60 17.07
C SER A 62 -0.12 15.06 18.31
N ASN A 63 -1.38 15.46 18.16
CA ASN A 63 -2.20 15.95 19.26
C ASN A 63 -3.03 14.86 19.94
N LEU A 64 -3.02 13.65 19.41
CA LEU A 64 -3.75 12.54 20.01
C LEU A 64 -3.06 12.09 21.29
N HIS A 65 -3.88 11.77 22.29
CA HIS A 65 -3.37 11.12 23.49
C HIS A 65 -2.75 9.77 23.12
N PRO A 66 -1.61 9.37 23.76
CA PRO A 66 -0.98 8.08 23.44
C PRO A 66 -1.93 6.89 23.49
N ARG A 67 -2.94 6.92 24.35
CA ARG A 67 -3.95 5.86 24.45
C ARG A 67 -4.79 5.77 23.16
N GLU A 68 -5.09 6.88 22.55
CA GLU A 68 -5.84 6.91 21.27
C GLU A 68 -4.98 6.43 20.11
N ARG A 69 -3.71 6.82 20.08
CA ARG A 69 -2.77 6.29 19.07
C ARG A 69 -2.65 4.77 19.17
N ALA A 70 -2.58 4.27 20.41
CA ALA A 70 -2.53 2.82 20.65
C ALA A 70 -3.79 2.12 20.14
N ARG A 71 -4.95 2.76 20.27
CA ARG A 71 -6.22 2.21 19.78
C ARG A 71 -6.18 2.04 18.26
N TYR A 72 -5.68 3.05 17.53
CA TYR A 72 -5.53 2.95 16.08
C TYR A 72 -4.58 1.82 15.68
N LEU A 73 -3.45 1.70 16.38
CA LEU A 73 -2.49 0.62 16.10
C LEU A 73 -3.07 -0.76 16.37
N ARG A 74 -3.86 -0.92 17.43
CA ARG A 74 -4.54 -2.18 17.72
C ARG A 74 -5.58 -2.51 16.63
N SER A 75 -6.31 -1.49 16.17
CA SER A 75 -7.27 -1.67 15.10
C SER A 75 -6.57 -2.12 13.81
N LEU A 76 -5.42 -1.53 13.49
CA LEU A 76 -4.61 -1.96 12.35
C LEU A 76 -4.13 -3.40 12.51
N ALA A 77 -3.65 -3.76 13.70
CA ALA A 77 -3.21 -5.12 13.98
C ALA A 77 -4.34 -6.14 13.78
N ASN A 78 -5.56 -5.79 14.21
CA ASN A 78 -6.72 -6.65 14.02
C ASN A 78 -7.06 -6.80 12.53
N GLN A 79 -6.98 -5.73 11.76
CA GLN A 79 -7.20 -5.78 10.31
C GLN A 79 -6.17 -6.67 9.61
N LEU A 80 -4.91 -6.56 10.00
CA LEU A 80 -3.85 -7.43 9.46
C LEU A 80 -4.12 -8.88 9.78
N ARG A 81 -4.53 -9.18 11.01
CA ARG A 81 -4.84 -10.54 11.45
C ARG A 81 -6.02 -11.12 10.68
N ASP A 82 -7.09 -10.33 10.51
CA ASP A 82 -8.30 -10.77 9.81
C ASP A 82 -8.04 -11.00 8.32
N ASN A 83 -7.03 -10.37 7.75
CA ASN A 83 -6.67 -10.50 6.34
C ASN A 83 -5.35 -11.24 6.12
N ALA A 84 -4.88 -11.97 7.14
CA ALA A 84 -3.56 -12.61 7.11
C ALA A 84 -3.39 -13.57 5.92
N GLU A 85 -4.41 -14.38 5.64
CA GLU A 85 -4.35 -15.35 4.54
C GLU A 85 -4.25 -14.65 3.18
N HIS A 86 -5.06 -13.62 2.97
CA HIS A 86 -5.03 -12.84 1.73
C HIS A 86 -3.69 -12.13 1.53
N LEU A 87 -3.18 -11.49 2.58
CA LEU A 87 -1.90 -10.79 2.55
C LEU A 87 -0.74 -11.76 2.32
N GLY A 88 -0.77 -12.92 2.96
CA GLY A 88 0.24 -13.95 2.78
C GLY A 88 0.26 -14.48 1.36
N THR A 89 -0.91 -14.66 0.74
CA THR A 89 -1.03 -15.09 -0.65
C THR A 89 -0.40 -14.07 -1.60
N ILE A 90 -0.66 -12.79 -1.39
CA ILE A 90 -0.07 -11.71 -2.19
C ILE A 90 1.45 -11.72 -2.04
N GLU A 91 1.95 -11.84 -0.83
CA GLU A 91 3.39 -11.87 -0.57
C GLU A 91 4.07 -13.04 -1.28
N THR A 92 3.45 -14.22 -1.25
CA THR A 92 3.99 -15.39 -1.93
C THR A 92 4.05 -15.19 -3.44
N LYS A 93 3.02 -14.59 -4.03
CA LYS A 93 2.99 -14.30 -5.47
C LYS A 93 4.11 -13.34 -5.87
N ASP A 94 4.40 -12.38 -5.01
CA ASP A 94 5.37 -11.33 -5.35
C ASP A 94 6.80 -11.73 -5.05
N THR A 95 7.05 -12.42 -3.94
CA THR A 95 8.41 -12.72 -3.47
C THR A 95 8.80 -14.19 -3.60
N GLY A 96 7.85 -15.08 -3.84
CA GLY A 96 8.07 -16.52 -3.83
C GLY A 96 8.20 -17.11 -2.43
N LYS A 97 7.98 -16.33 -1.39
CA LYS A 97 8.08 -16.75 0.00
C LYS A 97 6.92 -17.68 0.36
N ILE A 98 7.22 -18.75 1.08
CA ILE A 98 6.21 -19.74 1.51
C ILE A 98 5.53 -19.32 2.81
#